data_8bae1abdd8361c50bd2a02734d58f1d0
#
_entry.id   8bae1abdd8361c50bd2a02734d58f1d0
#
_cell.length_a   1.000
_cell.length_b   1.000
_cell.length_c   1.000
_cell.angle_alpha   90.00
_cell.angle_beta   90.00
_cell.angle_gamma   90.00
#
_symmetry.space_group_name_H-M   'P 1'
#
loop_
_entity.id
_entity.type
_entity.pdbx_description
1 polymer ?
#
loop_
_entity_poly.entity_id
_entity_poly.type
_entity_poly.pdbx_seq_one_letter_code
_entity_poly.pdbx_strand_id
1 'polypeptide(L)'
;MTQQDLTTAVKKKGLSRFIHLGKKLGNGVTAVGQGFYVVYRHQLYKQPNNPENTRYVQWFCRRLCDVFNIEVRIEGEPAGHEPALWVSNHISWLDIPALGSGARVFFLAKAEIEQWPIVGKLAKGGGTLFIKRGSGDSLRIRQQIADFLKQNIPVLFFPEATTSDGQEVKRIHGRLLGAAIEAQQPVQIALLCYVNQHGELDQIAPYIGEMSFSEHVMHVLEMPRVTAHLRFLPRIDVTGHTLDSLTHEVQQKMRTGLHELHQQVLHHALDG
;
A
#
# COMPACT_ATOMS: atom_id res chain seq x y z
N MET A 1 39.77 -23.11 11.96
CA MET A 1 38.31 -23.36 12.13
C MET A 1 38.05 -24.78 11.72
N THR A 2 37.62 -25.64 12.62
CA THR A 2 37.45 -27.08 12.35
C THR A 2 36.13 -27.34 11.61
N GLN A 3 36.02 -28.49 10.93
CA GLN A 3 34.79 -28.89 10.23
C GLN A 3 33.59 -29.00 11.19
N GLN A 4 33.85 -29.25 12.46
CA GLN A 4 32.90 -29.32 13.55
C GLN A 4 32.37 -27.92 13.94
N ASP A 5 33.24 -26.90 13.89
CA ASP A 5 32.86 -25.49 14.14
C ASP A 5 31.95 -24.94 13.03
N LEU A 6 32.22 -25.31 11.77
CA LEU A 6 31.38 -24.95 10.62
C LEU A 6 30.00 -25.59 10.71
N THR A 7 29.92 -26.87 11.06
CA THR A 7 28.64 -27.60 11.22
C THR A 7 27.82 -27.03 12.34
N THR A 8 28.45 -26.65 13.44
CA THR A 8 27.75 -26.03 14.60
C THR A 8 27.28 -24.63 14.27
N ALA A 9 28.05 -23.83 13.52
CA ALA A 9 27.67 -22.50 13.09
C ALA A 9 26.48 -22.53 12.09
N VAL A 10 26.48 -23.49 11.15
CA VAL A 10 25.36 -23.68 10.21
C VAL A 10 24.08 -24.12 10.95
N LYS A 11 24.17 -25.05 11.90
CA LYS A 11 23.03 -25.46 12.73
C LYS A 11 22.48 -24.30 13.58
N LYS A 12 23.33 -23.47 14.18
CA LYS A 12 22.92 -22.29 14.95
C LYS A 12 22.21 -21.25 14.07
N LYS A 13 22.75 -20.98 12.84
CA LYS A 13 22.08 -20.09 11.87
C LYS A 13 20.72 -20.63 11.44
N GLY A 14 20.61 -21.93 11.17
CA GLY A 14 19.35 -22.57 10.81
C GLY A 14 18.31 -22.47 11.93
N LEU A 15 18.68 -22.79 13.18
CA LEU A 15 17.79 -22.71 14.33
C LEU A 15 17.32 -21.25 14.60
N SER A 16 18.22 -20.28 14.51
CA SER A 16 17.89 -18.85 14.65
C SER A 16 16.89 -18.39 13.58
N ARG A 17 17.06 -18.81 12.32
CA ARG A 17 16.12 -18.53 11.24
C ARG A 17 14.72 -19.11 11.52
N PHE A 18 14.65 -20.37 11.97
CA PHE A 18 13.38 -21.01 12.33
C PHE A 18 12.67 -20.30 13.49
N ILE A 19 13.40 -19.90 14.53
CA ILE A 19 12.83 -19.16 15.66
C ILE A 19 12.31 -17.79 15.19
N HIS A 20 13.08 -17.09 14.34
CA HIS A 20 12.68 -15.78 13.81
C HIS A 20 11.42 -15.88 12.94
N LEU A 21 11.38 -16.84 12.04
CA LEU A 21 10.21 -17.09 11.19
C LEU A 21 8.98 -17.49 12.02
N GLY A 22 9.17 -18.37 13.01
CA GLY A 22 8.09 -18.76 13.94
C GLY A 22 7.51 -17.57 14.71
N LYS A 23 8.37 -16.65 15.17
CA LYS A 23 7.92 -15.40 15.82
C LYS A 23 7.13 -14.51 14.88
N LYS A 24 7.61 -14.31 13.64
CA LYS A 24 6.89 -13.48 12.64
C LYS A 24 5.54 -14.10 12.27
N LEU A 25 5.48 -15.41 12.07
CA LEU A 25 4.22 -16.13 11.82
C LEU A 25 3.25 -15.99 13.01
N GLY A 26 3.72 -16.17 14.24
CA GLY A 26 2.93 -15.96 15.44
C GLY A 26 2.39 -14.54 15.58
N ASN A 27 3.23 -13.55 15.29
CA ASN A 27 2.81 -12.14 15.23
C ASN A 27 1.77 -11.90 14.14
N GLY A 28 1.92 -12.53 12.96
CA GLY A 28 0.96 -12.45 11.86
C GLY A 28 -0.41 -13.02 12.25
N VAL A 29 -0.43 -14.22 12.85
CA VAL A 29 -1.68 -14.83 13.37
C VAL A 29 -2.33 -13.93 14.41
N THR A 30 -1.53 -13.36 15.33
CA THR A 30 -2.02 -12.42 16.33
C THR A 30 -2.61 -11.16 15.71
N ALA A 31 -1.93 -10.57 14.74
CA ALA A 31 -2.42 -9.38 14.02
C ALA A 31 -3.75 -9.66 13.31
N VAL A 32 -3.87 -10.80 12.63
CA VAL A 32 -5.12 -11.24 11.98
C VAL A 32 -6.23 -11.39 13.01
N GLY A 33 -5.98 -12.08 14.13
CA GLY A 33 -6.95 -12.24 15.22
C GLY A 33 -7.41 -10.90 15.81
N GLN A 34 -6.47 -9.98 16.02
CA GLN A 34 -6.76 -8.61 16.46
C GLN A 34 -7.60 -7.83 15.41
N GLY A 35 -7.30 -8.00 14.11
CA GLY A 35 -8.10 -7.40 13.03
C GLY A 35 -9.55 -7.87 13.08
N PHE A 36 -9.79 -9.18 13.17
CA PHE A 36 -11.13 -9.73 13.33
C PHE A 36 -11.82 -9.23 14.62
N TYR A 37 -11.10 -9.23 15.75
CA TYR A 37 -11.63 -8.70 17.00
C TYR A 37 -12.13 -7.26 16.82
N VAL A 38 -11.33 -6.38 16.20
CA VAL A 38 -11.69 -4.98 15.95
C VAL A 38 -12.92 -4.89 15.05
N VAL A 39 -12.95 -5.64 13.94
CA VAL A 39 -14.09 -5.66 12.99
C VAL A 39 -15.38 -6.04 13.71
N TYR A 40 -15.36 -7.07 14.54
CA TYR A 40 -16.56 -7.55 15.25
C TYR A 40 -16.90 -6.69 16.47
N ARG A 41 -15.91 -6.31 17.29
CA ARG A 41 -16.12 -5.50 18.51
C ARG A 41 -16.70 -4.12 18.20
N HIS A 42 -16.26 -3.50 17.12
CA HIS A 42 -16.73 -2.20 16.67
C HIS A 42 -17.81 -2.28 15.58
N GLN A 43 -18.23 -3.50 15.22
CA GLN A 43 -19.29 -3.77 14.24
C GLN A 43 -19.04 -3.07 12.88
N LEU A 44 -17.77 -2.98 12.46
CA LEU A 44 -17.39 -2.27 11.24
C LEU A 44 -18.11 -2.82 10.01
N TYR A 45 -18.43 -4.11 9.99
CA TYR A 45 -19.17 -4.78 8.92
C TYR A 45 -20.57 -4.24 8.70
N LYS A 46 -21.17 -3.50 9.67
CA LYS A 46 -22.51 -2.91 9.52
C LYS A 46 -22.47 -1.62 8.69
N GLN A 47 -21.40 -0.86 8.80
CA GLN A 47 -21.16 0.37 8.06
C GLN A 47 -19.69 0.42 7.63
N PRO A 48 -19.28 -0.46 6.71
CA PRO A 48 -17.85 -0.65 6.39
C PRO A 48 -17.22 0.63 5.83
N ASN A 49 -17.98 1.44 5.12
CA ASN A 49 -17.51 2.68 4.47
C ASN A 49 -17.70 3.93 5.32
N ASN A 50 -17.97 3.81 6.63
CA ASN A 50 -17.99 4.97 7.52
C ASN A 50 -16.55 5.56 7.58
N PRO A 51 -16.38 6.88 7.29
CA PRO A 51 -15.05 7.52 7.29
C PRO A 51 -14.27 7.32 8.59
N GLU A 52 -14.96 7.27 9.73
CA GLU A 52 -14.35 7.01 11.04
C GLU A 52 -13.67 5.64 11.13
N ASN A 53 -14.07 4.68 10.31
CA ASN A 53 -13.46 3.36 10.28
C ASN A 53 -12.02 3.39 9.74
N THR A 54 -11.62 4.42 9.01
CA THR A 54 -10.26 4.57 8.48
C THR A 54 -9.20 4.56 9.57
N ARG A 55 -9.52 4.97 10.81
CA ARG A 55 -8.61 4.86 11.96
C ARG A 55 -8.27 3.41 12.33
N TYR A 56 -9.23 2.50 12.19
CA TYR A 56 -9.02 1.06 12.42
C TYR A 56 -8.23 0.43 11.29
N VAL A 57 -8.48 0.87 10.05
CA VAL A 57 -7.68 0.47 8.88
C VAL A 57 -6.23 0.91 9.08
N GLN A 58 -6.01 2.17 9.45
CA GLN A 58 -4.67 2.70 9.72
C GLN A 58 -3.97 1.93 10.85
N TRP A 59 -4.66 1.68 11.95
CA TRP A 59 -4.12 0.88 13.06
C TRP A 59 -3.72 -0.52 12.59
N PHE A 60 -4.57 -1.19 11.82
CA PHE A 60 -4.29 -2.53 11.31
C PHE A 60 -3.12 -2.54 10.32
N CYS A 61 -3.05 -1.55 9.44
CA CYS A 61 -1.92 -1.37 8.54
C CYS A 61 -0.59 -1.19 9.28
N ARG A 62 -0.55 -0.42 10.37
CA ARG A 62 0.63 -0.30 11.25
C ARG A 62 1.02 -1.64 11.83
N ARG A 63 0.05 -2.42 12.31
CA ARG A 63 0.31 -3.80 12.83
C ARG A 63 0.90 -4.72 11.76
N LEU A 64 0.44 -4.62 10.51
CA LEU A 64 1.01 -5.37 9.40
C LEU A 64 2.45 -4.91 9.08
N CYS A 65 2.74 -3.62 9.11
CA CYS A 65 4.11 -3.11 8.96
C CYS A 65 5.04 -3.72 10.02
N ASP A 66 4.60 -3.78 11.30
CA ASP A 66 5.36 -4.42 12.37
C ASP A 66 5.62 -5.91 12.08
N VAL A 67 4.61 -6.66 11.60
CA VAL A 67 4.72 -8.09 11.26
C VAL A 67 5.75 -8.31 10.16
N PHE A 68 5.73 -7.47 9.12
CA PHE A 68 6.62 -7.58 7.96
C PHE A 68 7.94 -6.84 8.13
N ASN A 69 8.18 -6.25 9.33
CA ASN A 69 9.41 -5.52 9.64
C ASN A 69 9.65 -4.33 8.70
N ILE A 70 8.57 -3.61 8.37
CA ILE A 70 8.60 -2.42 7.53
C ILE A 70 8.63 -1.18 8.44
N GLU A 71 9.69 -0.40 8.35
CA GLU A 71 9.73 0.94 8.91
C GLU A 71 9.10 1.92 7.92
N VAL A 72 8.14 2.71 8.36
CA VAL A 72 7.50 3.70 7.50
C VAL A 72 8.02 5.09 7.86
N ARG A 73 8.62 5.78 6.90
CA ARG A 73 9.06 7.18 7.00
C ARG A 73 8.22 8.03 6.10
N ILE A 74 7.65 9.09 6.65
CA ILE A 74 6.70 9.96 5.96
C ILE A 74 7.34 11.33 5.74
N GLU A 75 7.28 11.81 4.51
CA GLU A 75 7.63 13.16 4.11
C GLU A 75 6.39 13.89 3.59
N GLY A 76 6.27 15.14 3.97
CA GLY A 76 5.07 15.93 3.73
C GLY A 76 3.96 15.58 4.72
N GLU A 77 2.96 16.42 4.78
CA GLU A 77 1.78 16.14 5.57
C GLU A 77 0.75 15.45 4.68
N PRO A 78 0.20 14.30 5.12
CA PRO A 78 -1.00 13.79 4.48
C PRO A 78 -2.02 14.92 4.57
N ALA A 79 -2.57 15.29 3.44
CA ALA A 79 -3.66 16.25 3.42
C ALA A 79 -4.67 15.83 4.48
N GLY A 80 -5.00 16.71 5.40
CA GLY A 80 -5.77 16.44 6.62
C GLY A 80 -7.05 15.60 6.45
N HIS A 81 -8.03 15.75 7.30
CA HIS A 81 -9.28 14.97 7.25
C HIS A 81 -10.19 15.29 6.04
N GLU A 82 -9.77 16.19 5.17
CA GLU A 82 -10.56 16.56 3.99
C GLU A 82 -10.57 15.43 2.95
N PRO A 83 -11.72 15.17 2.33
CA PRO A 83 -11.83 14.14 1.32
C PRO A 83 -10.93 14.42 0.13
N ALA A 84 -10.35 13.38 -0.43
CA ALA A 84 -9.56 13.44 -1.65
C ALA A 84 -9.61 12.09 -2.36
N LEU A 85 -9.42 12.09 -3.67
CA LEU A 85 -9.08 10.90 -4.41
C LEU A 85 -7.58 10.67 -4.33
N TRP A 86 -7.18 9.58 -3.68
CA TRP A 86 -5.78 9.26 -3.49
C TRP A 86 -5.27 8.35 -4.61
N VAL A 87 -4.08 8.64 -5.09
CA VAL A 87 -3.37 7.80 -6.05
C VAL A 87 -1.94 7.57 -5.60
N SER A 88 -1.41 6.37 -5.89
CA SER A 88 -0.03 6.01 -5.58
C SER A 88 0.57 5.17 -6.69
N ASN A 89 1.90 5.19 -6.82
CA ASN A 89 2.62 4.17 -7.59
C ASN A 89 2.47 2.81 -6.90
N HIS A 90 2.67 1.73 -7.66
CA HIS A 90 2.36 0.38 -7.19
C HIS A 90 3.55 -0.57 -7.38
N ILE A 91 4.12 -1.03 -6.28
CA ILE A 91 5.30 -1.88 -6.24
C ILE A 91 4.94 -3.29 -5.75
N SER A 92 4.05 -3.37 -4.75
CA SER A 92 3.75 -4.59 -4.05
C SER A 92 2.38 -4.55 -3.37
N TRP A 93 1.90 -5.70 -2.93
CA TRP A 93 0.78 -5.75 -1.97
C TRP A 93 1.16 -5.11 -0.60
N LEU A 94 2.46 -4.97 -0.31
CA LEU A 94 2.98 -4.25 0.86
C LEU A 94 2.67 -2.75 0.83
N ASP A 95 2.34 -2.20 -0.33
CA ASP A 95 1.95 -0.79 -0.47
C ASP A 95 0.69 -0.48 0.34
N ILE A 96 -0.21 -1.47 0.49
CA ILE A 96 -1.45 -1.31 1.26
C ILE A 96 -1.14 -1.06 2.74
N PRO A 97 -0.38 -1.94 3.46
CA PRO A 97 -0.01 -1.64 4.83
C PRO A 97 0.88 -0.40 4.97
N ALA A 98 1.82 -0.15 4.06
CA ALA A 98 2.69 1.01 4.13
C ALA A 98 1.89 2.32 4.01
N LEU A 99 1.12 2.50 2.93
CA LEU A 99 0.29 3.69 2.71
C LEU A 99 -0.81 3.84 3.77
N GLY A 100 -1.49 2.74 4.08
CA GLY A 100 -2.56 2.74 5.08
C GLY A 100 -2.06 3.04 6.49
N SER A 101 -0.79 2.80 6.82
CA SER A 101 -0.20 3.20 8.09
C SER A 101 0.00 4.71 8.20
N GLY A 102 0.28 5.37 7.07
CA GLY A 102 0.53 6.80 6.97
C GLY A 102 -0.71 7.64 6.69
N ALA A 103 -1.73 7.07 6.05
CA ALA A 103 -2.93 7.79 5.60
C ALA A 103 -4.23 7.12 6.05
N ARG A 104 -5.27 7.92 6.30
CA ARG A 104 -6.62 7.43 6.60
C ARG A 104 -7.43 7.31 5.32
N VAL A 105 -7.32 6.19 4.63
CA VAL A 105 -7.95 5.95 3.33
C VAL A 105 -8.61 4.57 3.28
N PHE A 106 -9.59 4.41 2.40
CA PHE A 106 -10.06 3.10 1.96
C PHE A 106 -9.39 2.74 0.63
N PHE A 107 -9.12 1.45 0.46
CA PHE A 107 -8.43 0.96 -0.73
C PHE A 107 -9.41 0.42 -1.76
N LEU A 108 -9.07 0.62 -3.03
CA LEU A 108 -9.71 -0.04 -4.15
C LEU A 108 -8.93 -1.30 -4.51
N ALA A 109 -9.58 -2.46 -4.45
CA ALA A 109 -8.95 -3.75 -4.69
C ALA A 109 -9.66 -4.54 -5.79
N LYS A 110 -8.99 -5.57 -6.33
CA LYS A 110 -9.60 -6.52 -7.29
C LYS A 110 -10.66 -7.37 -6.59
N ALA A 111 -11.79 -7.63 -7.27
CA ALA A 111 -12.90 -8.42 -6.73
C ALA A 111 -12.47 -9.84 -6.30
N GLU A 112 -11.48 -10.43 -6.96
CA GLU A 112 -10.96 -11.77 -6.63
C GLU A 112 -10.42 -11.81 -5.19
N ILE A 113 -9.87 -10.71 -4.67
CA ILE A 113 -9.34 -10.62 -3.30
C ILE A 113 -10.47 -10.73 -2.27
N GLU A 114 -11.70 -10.30 -2.60
CA GLU A 114 -12.86 -10.44 -1.71
C GLU A 114 -13.14 -11.92 -1.33
N GLN A 115 -12.79 -12.84 -2.23
CA GLN A 115 -13.03 -14.29 -2.04
C GLN A 115 -11.94 -14.96 -1.18
N TRP A 116 -10.86 -14.28 -0.87
CA TRP A 116 -9.79 -14.84 -0.05
C TRP A 116 -10.26 -15.02 1.40
N PRO A 117 -10.05 -16.21 2.00
CA PRO A 117 -10.75 -16.59 3.25
C PRO A 117 -10.51 -15.65 4.44
N ILE A 118 -9.29 -15.11 4.57
CA ILE A 118 -8.86 -14.26 5.67
C ILE A 118 -8.79 -12.81 5.21
N VAL A 119 -7.97 -12.55 4.18
CA VAL A 119 -7.68 -11.21 3.69
C VAL A 119 -8.96 -10.53 3.16
N GLY A 120 -9.78 -11.26 2.38
CA GLY A 120 -11.03 -10.73 1.82
C GLY A 120 -12.03 -10.32 2.89
N LYS A 121 -12.20 -11.15 3.94
CA LYS A 121 -13.11 -10.82 5.06
C LYS A 121 -12.64 -9.61 5.86
N LEU A 122 -11.34 -9.51 6.14
CA LEU A 122 -10.76 -8.36 6.83
C LEU A 122 -10.86 -7.10 5.98
N ALA A 123 -10.50 -7.19 4.69
CA ALA A 123 -10.58 -6.07 3.75
C ALA A 123 -12.03 -5.55 3.62
N LYS A 124 -13.00 -6.46 3.47
CA LYS A 124 -14.43 -6.11 3.43
C LYS A 124 -14.89 -5.45 4.73
N GLY A 125 -14.52 -6.00 5.86
CA GLY A 125 -14.80 -5.41 7.17
C GLY A 125 -14.11 -4.05 7.38
N GLY A 126 -12.96 -3.83 6.74
CA GLY A 126 -12.21 -2.58 6.73
C GLY A 126 -12.67 -1.56 5.68
N GLY A 127 -13.76 -1.83 4.94
CA GLY A 127 -14.31 -0.89 3.97
C GLY A 127 -13.61 -0.85 2.61
N THR A 128 -12.79 -1.85 2.30
CA THR A 128 -12.18 -1.97 0.96
C THR A 128 -13.26 -2.06 -0.11
N LEU A 129 -13.08 -1.27 -1.18
CA LEU A 129 -13.93 -1.28 -2.35
C LEU A 129 -13.41 -2.31 -3.35
N PHE A 130 -14.26 -3.26 -3.74
CA PHE A 130 -13.87 -4.32 -4.67
C PHE A 130 -14.39 -4.03 -6.06
N ILE A 131 -13.50 -4.14 -7.05
CA ILE A 131 -13.81 -3.91 -8.46
C ILE A 131 -13.54 -5.14 -9.30
N LYS A 132 -14.46 -5.46 -10.21
CA LYS A 132 -14.27 -6.49 -11.22
C LYS A 132 -13.64 -5.86 -12.47
N ARG A 133 -12.42 -6.27 -12.81
CA ARG A 133 -11.71 -5.77 -13.99
C ARG A 133 -12.27 -6.42 -15.26
N GLY A 134 -12.25 -5.69 -16.38
CA GLY A 134 -12.58 -6.24 -17.71
C GLY A 134 -14.08 -6.34 -18.03
N SER A 135 -14.98 -5.96 -17.11
CA SER A 135 -16.43 -6.07 -17.30
C SER A 135 -17.08 -4.84 -17.97
N GLY A 136 -16.30 -3.87 -18.46
CA GLY A 136 -16.87 -2.58 -18.90
C GLY A 136 -17.30 -1.64 -17.77
N ASP A 137 -17.21 -2.08 -16.52
CA ASP A 137 -17.70 -1.41 -15.30
C ASP A 137 -16.88 -0.18 -14.86
N SER A 138 -15.90 0.27 -15.63
CA SER A 138 -15.07 1.41 -15.21
C SER A 138 -15.87 2.69 -14.95
N LEU A 139 -16.97 2.89 -15.67
CA LEU A 139 -17.90 4.01 -15.43
C LEU A 139 -18.65 3.87 -14.13
N ARG A 140 -19.17 2.68 -13.85
CA ARG A 140 -19.88 2.38 -12.60
C ARG A 140 -18.96 2.53 -11.39
N ILE A 141 -17.71 2.05 -11.50
CA ILE A 141 -16.72 2.17 -10.43
C ILE A 141 -16.35 3.63 -10.20
N ARG A 142 -16.14 4.40 -11.29
CA ARG A 142 -15.91 5.83 -11.22
C ARG A 142 -17.03 6.55 -10.48
N GLN A 143 -18.28 6.22 -10.83
CA GLN A 143 -19.45 6.78 -10.16
C GLN A 143 -19.49 6.43 -8.66
N GLN A 144 -19.22 5.16 -8.31
CA GLN A 144 -19.16 4.75 -6.90
C GLN A 144 -18.08 5.50 -6.13
N ILE A 145 -16.89 5.67 -6.70
CA ILE A 145 -15.82 6.46 -6.08
C ILE A 145 -16.26 7.92 -5.91
N ALA A 146 -16.88 8.52 -6.93
CA ALA A 146 -17.41 9.90 -6.83
C ALA A 146 -18.45 10.03 -5.71
N ASP A 147 -19.35 9.06 -5.56
CA ASP A 147 -20.35 9.04 -4.51
C ASP A 147 -19.72 8.90 -3.11
N PHE A 148 -18.63 8.14 -2.97
CA PHE A 148 -17.85 8.07 -1.74
C PHE A 148 -17.17 9.40 -1.42
N LEU A 149 -16.52 10.01 -2.40
CA LEU A 149 -15.86 11.31 -2.22
C LEU A 149 -16.84 12.40 -1.78
N LYS A 150 -18.06 12.42 -2.36
CA LYS A 150 -19.15 13.34 -1.94
C LYS A 150 -19.63 13.10 -0.51
N GLN A 151 -19.45 11.89 0.02
CA GLN A 151 -19.74 11.52 1.41
C GLN A 151 -18.54 11.69 2.35
N ASN A 152 -17.51 12.40 1.92
CA ASN A 152 -16.25 12.59 2.65
C ASN A 152 -15.47 11.28 2.92
N ILE A 153 -15.61 10.29 2.06
CA ILE A 153 -14.93 9.02 2.17
C ILE A 153 -13.70 9.04 1.26
N PRO A 154 -12.48 9.09 1.80
CA PRO A 154 -11.26 9.09 1.00
C PRO A 154 -10.98 7.70 0.41
N VAL A 155 -10.71 7.64 -0.88
CA VAL A 155 -10.45 6.40 -1.60
C VAL A 155 -9.07 6.44 -2.25
N LEU A 156 -8.28 5.40 -2.05
CA LEU A 156 -6.96 5.24 -2.68
C LEU A 156 -7.01 4.10 -3.71
N PHE A 157 -6.45 4.37 -4.89
CA PHE A 157 -6.22 3.35 -5.91
C PHE A 157 -4.86 3.52 -6.58
N PHE A 158 -4.42 2.46 -7.26
CA PHE A 158 -3.16 2.43 -7.99
C PHE A 158 -3.44 2.57 -9.49
N PRO A 159 -3.18 3.74 -10.09
CA PRO A 159 -3.57 4.01 -11.48
C PRO A 159 -2.72 3.26 -12.51
N GLU A 160 -1.58 2.69 -12.13
CA GLU A 160 -0.77 1.82 -12.98
C GLU A 160 -1.44 0.47 -13.29
N ALA A 161 -2.43 0.08 -12.47
CA ALA A 161 -3.20 -1.16 -12.60
C ALA A 161 -2.38 -2.47 -12.51
N THR A 162 -1.08 -2.40 -12.31
CA THR A 162 -0.15 -3.52 -12.10
C THR A 162 1.01 -3.05 -11.22
N THR A 163 1.69 -3.98 -10.57
CA THR A 163 2.90 -3.71 -9.80
C THR A 163 4.12 -3.52 -10.70
N SER A 164 5.13 -2.82 -10.18
CA SER A 164 6.41 -2.54 -10.84
C SER A 164 7.58 -2.86 -9.90
N ASP A 165 8.79 -2.72 -10.38
CA ASP A 165 10.01 -2.79 -9.57
C ASP A 165 10.26 -1.52 -8.73
N GLY A 166 9.42 -0.51 -8.88
CA GLY A 166 9.51 0.75 -8.17
C GLY A 166 10.54 1.73 -8.70
N GLN A 167 11.25 1.40 -9.80
CA GLN A 167 12.24 2.30 -10.39
C GLN A 167 11.60 3.49 -11.08
N GLU A 168 10.46 3.26 -11.75
CA GLU A 168 9.72 4.27 -12.49
C GLU A 168 8.21 4.11 -12.29
N VAL A 169 7.48 5.22 -12.45
CA VAL A 169 6.02 5.18 -12.57
C VAL A 169 5.64 4.74 -13.97
N LYS A 170 4.97 3.60 -14.09
CA LYS A 170 4.43 3.12 -15.36
C LYS A 170 3.36 4.06 -15.91
N ARG A 171 2.90 3.79 -17.12
CA ARG A 171 1.76 4.52 -17.69
C ARG A 171 0.52 4.33 -16.81
N ILE A 172 -0.10 5.45 -16.43
CA ILE A 172 -1.32 5.41 -15.60
C ILE A 172 -2.59 5.33 -16.47
N HIS A 173 -3.62 4.71 -15.90
CA HIS A 173 -4.96 4.64 -16.48
C HIS A 173 -5.86 5.68 -15.80
N GLY A 174 -6.10 6.81 -16.46
CA GLY A 174 -6.78 7.97 -15.89
C GLY A 174 -8.29 7.84 -15.69
N ARG A 175 -8.96 6.78 -16.20
CA ARG A 175 -10.44 6.70 -16.18
C ARG A 175 -11.07 6.94 -14.83
N LEU A 176 -10.45 6.43 -13.75
CA LEU A 176 -10.95 6.58 -12.39
C LEU A 176 -10.68 7.96 -11.79
N LEU A 177 -9.71 8.73 -12.34
CA LEU A 177 -9.48 10.13 -11.94
C LEU A 177 -10.71 11.01 -12.22
N GLY A 178 -11.53 10.63 -13.18
CA GLY A 178 -12.80 11.31 -13.45
C GLY A 178 -13.74 11.35 -12.24
N ALA A 179 -13.59 10.46 -11.26
CA ALA A 179 -14.36 10.49 -10.02
C ALA A 179 -14.08 11.76 -9.19
N ALA A 180 -12.82 12.23 -9.18
CA ALA A 180 -12.45 13.46 -8.50
C ALA A 180 -13.11 14.68 -9.16
N ILE A 181 -13.13 14.72 -10.50
CA ILE A 181 -13.81 15.78 -11.27
C ILE A 181 -15.31 15.76 -11.00
N GLU A 182 -15.96 14.59 -11.02
CA GLU A 182 -17.40 14.43 -10.75
C GLU A 182 -17.79 14.79 -9.32
N ALA A 183 -16.90 14.53 -8.37
CA ALA A 183 -17.12 14.86 -6.97
C ALA A 183 -16.67 16.28 -6.60
N GLN A 184 -15.99 16.99 -7.49
CA GLN A 184 -15.31 18.28 -7.21
C GLN A 184 -14.40 18.17 -5.97
N GLN A 185 -13.63 17.08 -5.91
CA GLN A 185 -12.69 16.79 -4.82
C GLN A 185 -11.28 16.71 -5.36
N PRO A 186 -10.27 17.19 -4.61
CA PRO A 186 -8.89 17.19 -5.08
C PRO A 186 -8.32 15.77 -5.25
N VAL A 187 -7.25 15.68 -6.03
CA VAL A 187 -6.43 14.47 -6.12
C VAL A 187 -5.21 14.62 -5.18
N GLN A 188 -5.00 13.63 -4.32
CA GLN A 188 -3.83 13.51 -3.46
C GLN A 188 -2.90 12.44 -4.00
N ILE A 189 -1.68 12.81 -4.35
CA ILE A 189 -0.64 11.86 -4.75
C ILE A 189 0.15 11.44 -3.51
N ALA A 190 0.27 10.14 -3.30
CA ALA A 190 1.18 9.52 -2.36
C ALA A 190 2.20 8.67 -3.14
N LEU A 191 3.47 8.95 -2.97
CA LEU A 191 4.55 8.18 -3.59
C LEU A 191 5.22 7.30 -2.56
N LEU A 192 5.67 6.14 -2.97
CA LEU A 192 6.43 5.26 -2.10
C LEU A 192 7.59 4.59 -2.82
N CYS A 193 8.65 4.31 -2.08
CA CYS A 193 9.71 3.38 -2.47
C CYS A 193 10.17 2.58 -1.25
N TYR A 194 10.68 1.38 -1.49
CA TYR A 194 11.25 0.52 -0.47
C TYR A 194 12.78 0.57 -0.56
N VAL A 195 13.42 0.89 0.56
CA VAL A 195 14.87 1.01 0.66
C VAL A 195 15.39 -0.05 1.64
N ASN A 196 16.37 -0.83 1.21
CA ASN A 196 17.00 -1.85 2.04
C ASN A 196 17.98 -1.22 3.05
N GLN A 197 18.57 -2.06 3.91
CA GLN A 197 19.54 -1.61 4.92
C GLN A 197 20.85 -1.04 4.35
N HIS A 198 21.09 -1.18 3.04
CA HIS A 198 22.27 -0.64 2.34
C HIS A 198 21.96 0.70 1.66
N GLY A 199 20.77 1.25 1.82
CA GLY A 199 20.35 2.50 1.17
C GLY A 199 20.00 2.36 -0.31
N GLU A 200 19.75 1.14 -0.79
CA GLU A 200 19.40 0.83 -2.17
C GLU A 200 17.92 0.46 -2.28
N LEU A 201 17.34 0.56 -3.48
CA LEU A 201 16.00 0.02 -3.73
C LEU A 201 15.96 -1.46 -3.38
N ASP A 202 15.00 -1.83 -2.54
CA ASP A 202 14.85 -3.22 -2.10
C ASP A 202 14.39 -4.11 -3.25
N GLN A 203 15.00 -5.30 -3.37
CA GLN A 203 14.73 -6.24 -4.45
C GLN A 203 13.75 -7.34 -4.05
N ILE A 204 13.38 -7.42 -2.75
CA ILE A 204 12.45 -8.44 -2.22
C ILE A 204 11.04 -7.87 -2.11
N ALA A 205 10.91 -6.59 -1.72
CA ALA A 205 9.61 -5.93 -1.54
C ALA A 205 8.74 -5.90 -2.82
N PRO A 206 9.29 -5.69 -4.05
CA PRO A 206 8.49 -5.70 -5.27
C PRO A 206 7.83 -7.06 -5.54
N TYR A 207 6.52 -7.01 -5.85
CA TYR A 207 5.75 -8.20 -6.24
C TYR A 207 5.52 -8.20 -7.75
N ILE A 208 6.46 -8.77 -8.47
CA ILE A 208 6.53 -8.76 -9.94
C ILE A 208 6.81 -10.16 -10.50
N GLY A 209 6.59 -10.35 -11.79
CA GLY A 209 6.86 -11.61 -12.49
C GLY A 209 5.82 -12.70 -12.21
N GLU A 210 6.27 -13.96 -12.28
CA GLU A 210 5.42 -15.17 -12.18
C GLU A 210 5.35 -15.74 -10.75
N MET A 211 5.94 -15.06 -9.76
CA MET A 211 5.96 -15.52 -8.37
C MET A 211 4.54 -15.59 -7.81
N SER A 212 4.19 -16.70 -7.17
CA SER A 212 2.92 -16.82 -6.47
C SER A 212 2.87 -15.93 -5.24
N PHE A 213 1.66 -15.50 -4.86
CA PHE A 213 1.47 -14.66 -3.67
C PHE A 213 2.04 -15.32 -2.39
N SER A 214 1.82 -16.63 -2.23
CA SER A 214 2.31 -17.36 -1.06
C SER A 214 3.84 -17.44 -1.00
N GLU A 215 4.51 -17.63 -2.12
CA GLU A 215 5.98 -17.58 -2.19
C GLU A 215 6.51 -16.21 -1.83
N HIS A 216 5.93 -15.15 -2.39
CA HIS A 216 6.33 -13.79 -2.07
C HIS A 216 6.13 -13.45 -0.58
N VAL A 217 5.00 -13.86 0.02
CA VAL A 217 4.77 -13.71 1.47
C VAL A 217 5.89 -14.37 2.28
N MET A 218 6.34 -15.57 1.89
CA MET A 218 7.45 -16.24 2.59
C MET A 218 8.76 -15.48 2.44
N HIS A 219 9.09 -14.96 1.26
CA HIS A 219 10.27 -14.12 1.06
C HIS A 219 10.22 -12.85 1.92
N VAL A 220 9.07 -12.18 1.97
CA VAL A 220 8.87 -10.99 2.79
C VAL A 220 8.98 -11.30 4.29
N LEU A 221 8.48 -12.45 4.74
CA LEU A 221 8.63 -12.86 6.15
C LEU A 221 10.10 -13.12 6.51
N GLU A 222 10.94 -13.53 5.57
CA GLU A 222 12.38 -13.72 5.78
C GLU A 222 13.20 -12.45 5.53
N MET A 223 12.60 -11.44 4.90
CA MET A 223 13.24 -10.18 4.55
C MET A 223 13.80 -9.48 5.79
N PRO A 224 15.01 -8.91 5.73
CA PRO A 224 15.51 -7.98 6.71
C PRO A 224 14.58 -6.78 6.86
N ARG A 225 14.88 -5.89 7.80
CA ARG A 225 14.15 -4.63 7.91
C ARG A 225 14.29 -3.83 6.62
N VAL A 226 13.16 -3.37 6.10
CA VAL A 226 13.07 -2.49 4.94
C VAL A 226 12.40 -1.18 5.36
N THR A 227 12.85 -0.08 4.79
CA THR A 227 12.23 1.23 5.00
C THR A 227 11.32 1.57 3.83
N ALA A 228 10.04 1.78 4.09
CA ALA A 228 9.10 2.34 3.14
C ALA A 228 9.10 3.88 3.30
N HIS A 229 9.65 4.59 2.33
CA HIS A 229 9.58 6.05 2.27
C HIS A 229 8.29 6.45 1.57
N LEU A 230 7.45 7.20 2.27
CA LEU A 230 6.20 7.76 1.77
C LEU A 230 6.36 9.26 1.60
N ARG A 231 6.03 9.78 0.42
CA ARG A 231 5.98 11.22 0.16
C ARG A 231 4.59 11.61 -0.28
N PHE A 232 4.00 12.56 0.43
CA PHE A 232 2.73 13.17 0.07
C PHE A 232 2.98 14.47 -0.69
N LEU A 233 2.56 14.50 -1.97
CA LEU A 233 2.70 15.69 -2.79
C LEU A 233 1.56 16.69 -2.48
N PRO A 234 1.72 17.98 -2.82
CA PRO A 234 0.63 18.94 -2.79
C PRO A 234 -0.57 18.44 -3.59
N ARG A 235 -1.77 18.71 -3.09
CA ARG A 235 -3.02 18.33 -3.76
C ARG A 235 -3.15 18.99 -5.13
N ILE A 236 -3.80 18.31 -6.04
CA ILE A 236 -4.19 18.85 -7.34
C ILE A 236 -5.67 19.23 -7.24
N ASP A 237 -5.96 20.51 -7.43
CA ASP A 237 -7.32 21.01 -7.61
C ASP A 237 -7.82 20.53 -8.97
N VAL A 238 -9.04 20.03 -9.01
CA VAL A 238 -9.65 19.51 -10.24
C VAL A 238 -10.42 20.58 -11.04
N THR A 239 -10.53 21.79 -10.51
CA THR A 239 -11.28 22.90 -11.14
C THR A 239 -10.67 23.23 -12.51
N GLY A 240 -11.50 23.20 -13.54
CA GLY A 240 -11.08 23.48 -14.93
C GLY A 240 -10.33 22.34 -15.63
N HIS A 241 -10.07 21.22 -14.94
CA HIS A 241 -9.45 20.07 -15.58
C HIS A 241 -10.44 19.25 -16.40
N THR A 242 -9.99 18.85 -17.59
CA THR A 242 -10.54 17.71 -18.31
C THR A 242 -9.93 16.42 -17.78
N LEU A 243 -10.52 15.26 -18.11
CA LEU A 243 -9.95 13.97 -17.72
C LEU A 243 -8.53 13.79 -18.24
N ASP A 244 -8.27 14.21 -19.48
CA ASP A 244 -6.96 14.07 -20.14
C ASP A 244 -5.92 14.99 -19.49
N SER A 245 -6.26 16.26 -19.23
CA SER A 245 -5.34 17.21 -18.58
C SER A 245 -5.00 16.78 -17.15
N LEU A 246 -5.99 16.31 -16.38
CA LEU A 246 -5.77 15.78 -15.02
C LEU A 246 -4.90 14.53 -15.05
N THR A 247 -5.16 13.61 -16.00
CA THR A 247 -4.36 12.38 -16.16
C THR A 247 -2.90 12.72 -16.48
N HIS A 248 -2.70 13.67 -17.38
CA HIS A 248 -1.36 14.11 -17.76
C HIS A 248 -0.61 14.73 -16.56
N GLU A 249 -1.25 15.64 -15.82
CA GLU A 249 -0.65 16.29 -14.65
C GLU A 249 -0.32 15.27 -13.55
N VAL A 250 -1.24 14.35 -13.23
CA VAL A 250 -1.01 13.29 -12.24
C VAL A 250 0.18 12.43 -12.66
N GLN A 251 0.25 12.01 -13.95
CA GLN A 251 1.36 11.20 -14.47
C GLN A 251 2.69 11.93 -14.35
N GLN A 252 2.75 13.20 -14.71
CA GLN A 252 3.97 14.00 -14.59
C GLN A 252 4.40 14.16 -13.15
N LYS A 253 3.49 14.59 -12.27
CA LYS A 253 3.81 14.78 -10.84
C LYS A 253 4.25 13.48 -10.17
N MET A 254 3.62 12.35 -10.50
CA MET A 254 4.04 11.06 -9.97
C MET A 254 5.47 10.71 -10.42
N ARG A 255 5.80 10.89 -11.70
CA ARG A 255 7.15 10.59 -12.23
C ARG A 255 8.22 11.49 -11.61
N THR A 256 8.01 12.80 -11.65
CA THR A 256 8.96 13.77 -11.10
C THR A 256 9.14 13.55 -9.61
N GLY A 257 8.05 13.42 -8.86
CA GLY A 257 8.11 13.24 -7.42
C GLY A 257 8.75 11.92 -7.00
N LEU A 258 8.56 10.81 -7.76
CA LEU A 258 9.25 9.56 -7.47
C LEU A 258 10.75 9.67 -7.74
N HIS A 259 11.15 10.33 -8.82
CA HIS A 259 12.56 10.58 -9.12
C HIS A 259 13.21 11.42 -8.01
N GLU A 260 12.58 12.49 -7.58
CA GLU A 260 13.06 13.33 -6.47
C GLU A 260 13.15 12.54 -5.14
N LEU A 261 12.15 11.69 -4.87
CA LEU A 261 12.16 10.81 -3.69
C LEU A 261 13.37 9.89 -3.74
N HIS A 262 13.64 9.24 -4.88
CA HIS A 262 14.81 8.38 -5.07
C HIS A 262 16.12 9.15 -4.87
N GLN A 263 16.26 10.33 -5.47
CA GLN A 263 17.45 11.17 -5.28
C GLN A 263 17.71 11.46 -3.80
N GLN A 264 16.66 11.75 -3.05
CA GLN A 264 16.80 12.08 -1.65
C GLN A 264 17.15 10.87 -0.77
N VAL A 265 16.50 9.72 -0.99
CA VAL A 265 16.64 8.57 -0.09
C VAL A 265 17.78 7.63 -0.46
N LEU A 266 18.19 7.61 -1.74
CA LEU A 266 19.27 6.74 -2.23
C LEU A 266 20.64 7.41 -2.16
N HIS A 267 20.74 8.75 -2.23
CA HIS A 267 22.02 9.46 -2.13
C HIS A 267 22.64 9.47 -0.73
N HIS A 268 21.87 9.23 0.32
CA HIS A 268 22.43 9.09 1.67
C HIS A 268 23.24 7.81 1.89
N ALA A 269 23.28 6.91 0.92
CA ALA A 269 24.10 5.69 0.97
C ALA A 269 25.53 5.88 0.42
N LEU A 270 25.81 7.00 -0.26
CA LEU A 270 27.12 7.26 -0.86
C LEU A 270 28.04 8.15 0.01
N ASP A 271 27.48 8.77 1.06
CA ASP A 271 28.21 9.69 1.96
C ASP A 271 28.47 9.10 3.36
N GLY A 272 28.31 7.77 3.54
CA GLY A 272 28.49 7.06 4.81
C GLY A 272 29.72 6.15 4.85
#